data_7c76b7c6911117277acbe34d6a6a74ba
#
_entry.id   7c76b7c6911117277acbe34d6a6a74ba
#
_cell.length_a   1.000
_cell.length_b   1.000
_cell.length_c   1.000
_cell.angle_alpha   90.00
_cell.angle_beta   90.00
_cell.angle_gamma   90.00
#
_symmetry.space_group_name_H-M   'P 1'
#
loop_
_entity.id
_entity.type
_entity.pdbx_description
1 polymer ?
#
loop_
_entity_poly.entity_id
_entity_poly.type
_entity_poly.pdbx_seq_one_letter_code
_entity_poly.pdbx_strand_id
1 'polypeptide(L)'
;RLVKAAEDLFSQQGYRSTTIKDIAQSAGLSVGAFYIYFRSKYQIYVYIMQSFALRLQNYLDSRAGKITGDLIERQVEYIMEFIGFAYNNPACYNLIFESLYIDRDLFLQYYYQYAQRYVPALTKSRALPEGMDPMLWSFINMGIGNFIGLKVLAENDAGPEQMEKIRQTLRILLRSGLSKAE
;
A
#
# COMPACT_ATOMS: atom_id res chain seq x y z
N ARG A 1 9.57 -20.33 -3.14
CA ARG A 1 8.47 -21.01 -3.83
C ARG A 1 7.17 -20.92 -3.04
N LEU A 2 7.09 -21.34 -1.76
CA LEU A 2 5.87 -21.33 -0.95
C LEU A 2 5.24 -19.94 -0.88
N VAL A 3 6.03 -18.89 -0.64
CA VAL A 3 5.54 -17.51 -0.54
C VAL A 3 4.87 -17.06 -1.84
N LYS A 4 5.52 -17.33 -2.99
CA LYS A 4 4.95 -16.97 -4.31
C LYS A 4 3.65 -17.74 -4.59
N ALA A 5 3.64 -19.06 -4.32
CA ALA A 5 2.44 -19.86 -4.48
C ALA A 5 1.28 -19.38 -3.58
N ALA A 6 1.60 -19.00 -2.33
CA ALA A 6 0.61 -18.46 -1.41
C ALA A 6 0.09 -17.07 -1.85
N GLU A 7 0.97 -16.17 -2.30
CA GLU A 7 0.57 -14.86 -2.86
C GLU A 7 -0.41 -15.04 -4.02
N ASP A 8 -0.08 -15.93 -4.96
CA ASP A 8 -0.91 -16.17 -6.14
C ASP A 8 -2.28 -16.76 -5.77
N LEU A 9 -2.29 -17.78 -4.90
CA LEU A 9 -3.53 -18.42 -4.47
C LEU A 9 -4.42 -17.49 -3.62
N PHE A 10 -3.84 -16.76 -2.67
CA PHE A 10 -4.59 -15.80 -1.88
C PHE A 10 -5.19 -14.70 -2.77
N SER A 11 -4.46 -14.22 -3.77
CA SER A 11 -4.96 -13.23 -4.72
C SER A 11 -6.10 -13.74 -5.59
N GLN A 12 -6.05 -15.01 -6.00
CA GLN A 12 -7.04 -15.60 -6.93
C GLN A 12 -8.33 -16.03 -6.25
N GLN A 13 -8.24 -16.61 -5.06
CA GLN A 13 -9.38 -17.25 -4.40
C GLN A 13 -9.57 -16.82 -2.94
N GLY A 14 -8.76 -15.89 -2.45
CA GLY A 14 -8.80 -15.36 -1.09
C GLY A 14 -8.10 -16.25 -0.06
N TYR A 15 -7.79 -15.65 1.09
CA TYR A 15 -7.14 -16.36 2.20
C TYR A 15 -7.99 -17.51 2.73
N ARG A 16 -9.31 -17.31 2.89
CA ARG A 16 -10.18 -18.31 3.52
C ARG A 16 -10.28 -19.60 2.69
N SER A 17 -10.42 -19.47 1.39
CA SER A 17 -10.59 -20.60 0.44
C SER A 17 -9.29 -21.34 0.15
N THR A 18 -8.14 -20.77 0.44
CA THR A 18 -6.83 -21.39 0.19
C THR A 18 -6.43 -22.30 1.36
N THR A 19 -5.99 -23.52 1.05
CA THR A 19 -5.48 -24.48 2.04
C THR A 19 -3.95 -24.59 1.98
N ILE A 20 -3.33 -25.10 3.07
CA ILE A 20 -1.90 -25.40 3.09
C ILE A 20 -1.55 -26.44 2.02
N LYS A 21 -2.47 -27.38 1.75
CA LYS A 21 -2.29 -28.41 0.70
C LYS A 21 -2.20 -27.73 -0.67
N ASP A 22 -3.05 -26.76 -0.97
CA ASP A 22 -3.05 -26.05 -2.24
C ASP A 22 -1.74 -25.29 -2.42
N ILE A 23 -1.28 -24.61 -1.37
CA ILE A 23 0.00 -23.85 -1.37
C ILE A 23 1.18 -24.78 -1.62
N ALA A 24 1.25 -25.90 -0.90
CA ALA A 24 2.32 -26.86 -1.06
C ALA A 24 2.33 -27.47 -2.47
N GLN A 25 1.17 -27.89 -2.96
CA GLN A 25 0.99 -28.45 -4.28
C GLN A 25 1.40 -27.45 -5.39
N SER A 26 0.92 -26.22 -5.30
CA SER A 26 1.28 -25.14 -6.24
C SER A 26 2.78 -24.81 -6.22
N ALA A 27 3.44 -24.95 -5.06
CA ALA A 27 4.88 -24.77 -4.91
C ALA A 27 5.71 -25.96 -5.39
N GLY A 28 5.09 -27.08 -5.80
CA GLY A 28 5.75 -28.34 -6.12
C GLY A 28 6.42 -29.01 -4.90
N LEU A 29 5.79 -28.91 -3.71
CA LEU A 29 6.31 -29.39 -2.44
C LEU A 29 5.27 -30.25 -1.71
N SER A 30 5.73 -31.08 -0.76
CA SER A 30 4.83 -31.78 0.14
C SER A 30 4.30 -30.86 1.25
N VAL A 31 3.15 -31.22 1.85
CA VAL A 31 2.62 -30.54 3.03
C VAL A 31 3.62 -30.58 4.18
N GLY A 32 4.37 -31.68 4.36
CA GLY A 32 5.45 -31.76 5.36
C GLY A 32 6.54 -30.70 5.12
N ALA A 33 6.91 -30.47 3.86
CA ALA A 33 7.87 -29.43 3.51
C ALA A 33 7.36 -28.02 3.80
N PHE A 34 6.07 -27.76 3.69
CA PHE A 34 5.48 -26.49 4.12
C PHE A 34 5.75 -26.23 5.61
N TYR A 35 5.49 -27.23 6.47
CA TYR A 35 5.64 -27.09 7.91
C TYR A 35 7.09 -26.94 8.40
N ILE A 36 8.07 -27.20 7.57
CA ILE A 36 9.49 -26.88 7.87
C ILE A 36 9.70 -25.35 7.92
N TYR A 37 8.97 -24.59 7.07
CA TYR A 37 9.15 -23.14 6.92
C TYR A 37 8.09 -22.32 7.66
N PHE A 38 6.84 -22.78 7.67
CA PHE A 38 5.71 -22.04 8.24
C PHE A 38 4.85 -22.97 9.11
N ARG A 39 4.58 -22.54 10.33
CA ARG A 39 3.77 -23.34 11.30
C ARG A 39 2.27 -23.33 10.96
N SER A 40 1.80 -22.38 10.14
CA SER A 40 0.39 -22.22 9.80
C SER A 40 0.19 -21.40 8.52
N LYS A 41 -1.00 -21.49 7.94
CA LYS A 41 -1.44 -20.61 6.83
C LYS A 41 -1.39 -19.13 7.24
N TYR A 42 -1.73 -18.82 8.49
CA TYR A 42 -1.65 -17.48 9.02
C TYR A 42 -0.20 -16.96 9.06
N GLN A 43 0.76 -17.77 9.46
CA GLN A 43 2.16 -17.34 9.50
C GLN A 43 2.71 -16.95 8.13
N ILE A 44 2.43 -17.73 7.09
CA ILE A 44 2.86 -17.37 5.73
C ILE A 44 2.11 -16.12 5.23
N TYR A 45 0.83 -15.93 5.61
CA TYR A 45 0.07 -14.73 5.30
C TYR A 45 0.70 -13.47 5.93
N VAL A 46 1.01 -13.49 7.23
CA VAL A 46 1.71 -12.39 7.92
C VAL A 46 3.06 -12.10 7.27
N TYR A 47 3.81 -13.12 6.91
CA TYR A 47 5.08 -12.96 6.20
C TYR A 47 4.91 -12.26 4.85
N ILE A 48 3.87 -12.61 4.10
CA ILE A 48 3.55 -11.96 2.81
C ILE A 48 3.21 -10.48 3.05
N MET A 49 2.37 -10.16 4.03
CA MET A 49 2.01 -8.79 4.38
C MET A 49 3.21 -7.94 4.75
N GLN A 50 4.11 -8.47 5.58
CA GLN A 50 5.35 -7.79 5.99
C GLN A 50 6.30 -7.59 4.80
N SER A 51 6.44 -8.61 3.95
CA SER A 51 7.27 -8.55 2.75
C SER A 51 6.74 -7.51 1.76
N PHE A 52 5.43 -7.41 1.62
CA PHE A 52 4.79 -6.39 0.78
C PHE A 52 5.02 -4.99 1.32
N ALA A 53 4.80 -4.78 2.63
CA ALA A 53 5.06 -3.50 3.28
C ALA A 53 6.52 -3.03 3.03
N LEU A 54 7.47 -3.95 3.17
CA LEU A 54 8.89 -3.65 2.93
C LEU A 54 9.16 -3.33 1.44
N ARG A 55 8.56 -4.06 0.50
CA ARG A 55 8.69 -3.79 -0.93
C ARG A 55 8.15 -2.41 -1.31
N LEU A 56 6.95 -2.07 -0.83
CA LEU A 56 6.36 -0.75 -1.03
C LEU A 56 7.26 0.35 -0.47
N GLN A 57 7.74 0.17 0.75
CA GLN A 57 8.60 1.10 1.43
C GLN A 57 9.90 1.36 0.65
N ASN A 58 10.61 0.29 0.27
CA ASN A 58 11.86 0.39 -0.49
C ASN A 58 11.62 1.06 -1.86
N TYR A 59 10.49 0.76 -2.49
CA TYR A 59 10.10 1.41 -3.73
C TYR A 59 9.93 2.92 -3.54
N LEU A 60 9.11 3.35 -2.57
CA LEU A 60 8.86 4.77 -2.30
C LEU A 60 10.14 5.51 -1.87
N ASP A 61 10.99 4.90 -1.03
CA ASP A 61 12.26 5.48 -0.62
C ASP A 61 13.21 5.69 -1.82
N SER A 62 13.23 4.75 -2.76
CA SER A 62 14.03 4.87 -3.99
C SER A 62 13.57 6.03 -4.90
N ARG A 63 12.32 6.45 -4.76
CA ARG A 63 11.71 7.56 -5.51
C ARG A 63 11.84 8.89 -4.78
N ALA A 64 11.82 8.88 -3.44
CA ALA A 64 11.82 10.08 -2.61
C ALA A 64 12.94 11.08 -2.94
N GLY A 65 14.14 10.58 -3.24
CA GLY A 65 15.29 11.42 -3.62
C GLY A 65 15.16 12.10 -5.00
N LYS A 66 14.21 11.65 -5.84
CA LYS A 66 13.94 12.20 -7.17
C LYS A 66 12.77 13.18 -7.18
N ILE A 67 11.96 13.15 -6.13
CA ILE A 67 10.80 14.02 -5.99
C ILE A 67 11.27 15.38 -5.51
N THR A 68 11.03 16.41 -6.31
CA THR A 68 11.43 17.81 -6.05
C THR A 68 10.18 18.69 -5.88
N GLY A 69 10.36 19.93 -5.46
CA GLY A 69 9.29 20.90 -5.25
C GLY A 69 8.95 21.15 -3.78
N ASP A 70 7.89 21.91 -3.57
CA ASP A 70 7.37 22.21 -2.23
C ASP A 70 6.71 20.97 -1.59
N LEU A 71 6.22 21.13 -0.36
CA LEU A 71 5.57 20.01 0.36
C LEU A 71 4.42 19.39 -0.43
N ILE A 72 3.58 20.22 -1.06
CA ILE A 72 2.40 19.75 -1.78
C ILE A 72 2.80 18.98 -3.04
N GLU A 73 3.72 19.50 -3.86
CA GLU A 73 4.22 18.77 -5.04
C GLU A 73 4.83 17.43 -4.65
N ARG A 74 5.64 17.43 -3.61
CA ARG A 74 6.25 16.20 -3.10
C ARG A 74 5.20 15.21 -2.63
N GLN A 75 4.13 15.67 -1.97
CA GLN A 75 3.05 14.83 -1.50
C GLN A 75 2.23 14.26 -2.66
N VAL A 76 1.91 15.09 -3.68
CA VAL A 76 1.23 14.63 -4.89
C VAL A 76 2.02 13.50 -5.56
N GLU A 77 3.32 13.74 -5.81
CA GLU A 77 4.14 12.72 -6.48
C GLU A 77 4.30 11.44 -5.62
N TYR A 78 4.35 11.56 -4.30
CA TYR A 78 4.36 10.40 -3.41
C TYR A 78 3.08 9.55 -3.51
N ILE A 79 1.92 10.21 -3.58
CA ILE A 79 0.63 9.54 -3.80
C ILE A 79 0.60 8.89 -5.19
N MET A 80 1.10 9.58 -6.23
CA MET A 80 1.16 9.04 -7.59
C MET A 80 2.06 7.80 -7.70
N GLU A 81 3.22 7.82 -7.04
CA GLU A 81 4.12 6.66 -6.98
C GLU A 81 3.46 5.48 -6.24
N PHE A 82 2.73 5.74 -5.14
CA PHE A 82 1.96 4.71 -4.46
C PHE A 82 0.88 4.10 -5.37
N ILE A 83 0.11 4.92 -6.09
CA ILE A 83 -0.94 4.45 -7.01
C ILE A 83 -0.33 3.57 -8.10
N GLY A 84 0.78 4.02 -8.71
CA GLY A 84 1.51 3.25 -9.71
C GLY A 84 2.03 1.90 -9.17
N PHE A 85 2.55 1.90 -7.94
CA PHE A 85 2.98 0.66 -7.28
C PHE A 85 1.81 -0.29 -7.02
N ALA A 86 0.67 0.22 -6.51
CA ALA A 86 -0.52 -0.58 -6.26
C ALA A 86 -1.07 -1.20 -7.57
N TYR A 87 -1.12 -0.43 -8.64
CA TYR A 87 -1.56 -0.90 -9.96
C TYR A 87 -0.68 -2.04 -10.50
N ASN A 88 0.63 -1.96 -10.29
CA ASN A 88 1.58 -2.99 -10.72
C ASN A 88 1.66 -4.19 -9.74
N ASN A 89 0.99 -4.13 -8.59
CA ASN A 89 0.98 -5.18 -7.57
C ASN A 89 -0.44 -5.45 -7.04
N PRO A 90 -1.45 -5.70 -7.91
CA PRO A 90 -2.85 -5.78 -7.52
C PRO A 90 -3.13 -6.91 -6.52
N ALA A 91 -2.41 -8.03 -6.63
CA ALA A 91 -2.51 -9.16 -5.71
C ALA A 91 -2.26 -8.74 -4.25
N CYS A 92 -1.14 -8.08 -4.04
CA CYS A 92 -0.75 -7.63 -2.70
C CYS A 92 -1.65 -6.52 -2.17
N TYR A 93 -2.12 -5.64 -3.05
CA TYR A 93 -3.05 -4.58 -2.70
C TYR A 93 -4.36 -5.16 -2.13
N ASN A 94 -4.94 -6.16 -2.81
CA ASN A 94 -6.14 -6.83 -2.35
C ASN A 94 -5.94 -7.53 -0.99
N LEU A 95 -4.77 -8.13 -0.77
CA LEU A 95 -4.45 -8.80 0.49
C LEU A 95 -4.46 -7.83 1.69
N ILE A 96 -4.07 -6.56 1.50
CA ILE A 96 -4.14 -5.56 2.57
C ILE A 96 -5.60 -5.35 3.00
N PHE A 97 -6.52 -5.16 2.06
CA PHE A 97 -7.94 -4.97 2.39
C PHE A 97 -8.56 -6.24 2.99
N GLU A 98 -8.20 -7.42 2.49
CA GLU A 98 -8.67 -8.68 3.05
C GLU A 98 -8.20 -8.86 4.50
N SER A 99 -7.03 -8.31 4.86
CA SER A 99 -6.48 -8.43 6.22
C SER A 99 -7.39 -7.84 7.28
N LEU A 100 -8.22 -6.85 6.97
CA LEU A 100 -9.22 -6.29 7.87
C LEU A 100 -10.18 -7.34 8.42
N TYR A 101 -10.49 -8.37 7.61
CA TYR A 101 -11.42 -9.45 7.95
C TYR A 101 -10.74 -10.74 8.45
N ILE A 102 -9.42 -10.82 8.30
CA ILE A 102 -8.60 -11.95 8.77
C ILE A 102 -8.05 -11.64 10.16
N ASP A 103 -7.43 -10.47 10.30
CA ASP A 103 -6.80 -9.97 11.52
C ASP A 103 -6.80 -8.43 11.49
N ARG A 104 -7.76 -7.84 12.22
CA ARG A 104 -7.92 -6.39 12.30
C ARG A 104 -6.67 -5.69 12.85
N ASP A 105 -5.99 -6.31 13.82
CA ASP A 105 -4.82 -5.71 14.46
C ASP A 105 -3.64 -5.68 13.47
N LEU A 106 -3.47 -6.73 12.68
CA LEU A 106 -2.48 -6.75 11.59
C LEU A 106 -2.76 -5.65 10.56
N PHE A 107 -4.04 -5.46 10.18
CA PHE A 107 -4.46 -4.39 9.27
C PHE A 107 -4.11 -3.01 9.84
N LEU A 108 -4.51 -2.73 11.07
CA LEU A 108 -4.23 -1.44 11.72
C LEU A 108 -2.73 -1.21 11.90
N GLN A 109 -2.00 -2.24 12.34
CA GLN A 109 -0.54 -2.18 12.50
C GLN A 109 0.16 -1.81 11.20
N TYR A 110 -0.27 -2.34 10.05
CA TYR A 110 0.25 -1.98 8.74
C TYR A 110 0.18 -0.47 8.49
N TYR A 111 -0.99 0.14 8.70
CA TYR A 111 -1.19 1.57 8.47
C TYR A 111 -0.45 2.45 9.50
N TYR A 112 -0.47 2.06 10.78
CA TYR A 112 0.24 2.80 11.82
C TYR A 112 1.75 2.78 11.61
N GLN A 113 2.34 1.65 11.28
CA GLN A 113 3.78 1.55 11.00
C GLN A 113 4.18 2.39 9.80
N TYR A 114 3.36 2.40 8.76
CA TYR A 114 3.58 3.24 7.59
C TYR A 114 3.55 4.73 7.97
N ALA A 115 2.52 5.19 8.69
CA ALA A 115 2.40 6.58 9.12
C ALA A 115 3.56 7.00 10.04
N GLN A 116 3.88 6.21 11.07
CA GLN A 116 4.95 6.49 12.03
C GLN A 116 6.32 6.71 11.37
N ARG A 117 6.57 6.09 10.24
CA ARG A 117 7.83 6.27 9.52
C ARG A 117 8.01 7.70 8.99
N TYR A 118 6.94 8.35 8.54
CA TYR A 118 7.00 9.68 7.92
C TYR A 118 6.86 10.82 8.93
N VAL A 119 6.21 10.58 10.05
CA VAL A 119 6.00 11.58 11.11
C VAL A 119 7.28 12.28 11.54
N PRO A 120 8.42 11.61 11.83
CA PRO A 120 9.65 12.29 12.24
C PRO A 120 10.19 13.26 11.19
N ALA A 121 10.12 12.90 9.91
CA ALA A 121 10.58 13.75 8.82
C ALA A 121 9.68 14.98 8.65
N LEU A 122 8.36 14.81 8.74
CA LEU A 122 7.38 15.90 8.67
C LEU A 122 7.56 16.87 9.84
N THR A 123 7.74 16.36 11.05
CA THR A 123 7.96 17.18 12.25
C THR A 123 9.26 17.95 12.19
N LYS A 124 10.36 17.29 11.79
CA LYS A 124 11.68 17.90 11.70
C LYS A 124 11.76 19.00 10.64
N SER A 125 11.11 18.78 9.51
CA SER A 125 11.13 19.73 8.38
C SER A 125 10.32 20.99 8.64
N ARG A 126 9.44 21.00 9.65
CA ARG A 126 8.42 22.05 9.87
C ARG A 126 7.64 22.39 8.60
N ALA A 127 7.44 21.40 7.75
CA ALA A 127 6.80 21.58 6.45
C ALA A 127 5.28 21.68 6.55
N LEU A 128 4.70 21.17 7.64
CA LEU A 128 3.25 21.24 7.86
C LEU A 128 2.86 22.60 8.44
N PRO A 129 1.67 23.12 8.05
CA PRO A 129 1.09 24.31 8.69
C PRO A 129 0.96 24.14 10.22
N GLU A 130 1.01 25.28 10.93
CA GLU A 130 0.80 25.29 12.38
C GLU A 130 -0.56 24.69 12.75
N GLY A 131 -0.57 23.83 13.77
CA GLY A 131 -1.77 23.13 14.25
C GLY A 131 -2.13 21.86 13.48
N MET A 132 -1.43 21.53 12.39
CA MET A 132 -1.68 20.28 11.65
C MET A 132 -0.94 19.11 12.30
N ASP A 133 -1.70 18.09 12.69
CA ASP A 133 -1.14 16.85 13.27
C ASP A 133 -0.47 16.00 12.19
N PRO A 134 0.84 15.66 12.31
CA PRO A 134 1.56 14.89 11.30
C PRO A 134 1.03 13.46 11.11
N MET A 135 0.46 12.86 12.17
CA MET A 135 -0.12 11.52 12.10
C MET A 135 -1.41 11.54 11.29
N LEU A 136 -2.31 12.49 11.59
CA LEU A 136 -3.55 12.68 10.83
C LEU A 136 -3.25 13.03 9.37
N TRP A 137 -2.27 13.89 9.11
CA TRP A 137 -1.82 14.19 7.76
C TRP A 137 -1.40 12.93 7.00
N SER A 138 -0.62 12.06 7.64
CA SER A 138 -0.19 10.79 7.04
C SER A 138 -1.38 9.89 6.73
N PHE A 139 -2.34 9.74 7.65
CA PHE A 139 -3.55 8.95 7.43
C PHE A 139 -4.45 9.51 6.32
N ILE A 140 -4.62 10.83 6.23
CA ILE A 140 -5.37 11.50 5.14
C ILE A 140 -4.74 11.14 3.79
N ASN A 141 -3.42 11.28 3.66
CA ASN A 141 -2.72 10.97 2.41
C ASN A 141 -2.78 9.48 2.04
N MET A 142 -2.64 8.60 3.02
CA MET A 142 -2.86 7.16 2.80
C MET A 142 -4.28 6.86 2.34
N GLY A 143 -5.29 7.49 2.94
CA GLY A 143 -6.69 7.36 2.53
C GLY A 143 -6.89 7.80 1.08
N ILE A 144 -6.39 8.96 0.72
CA ILE A 144 -6.44 9.47 -0.67
C ILE A 144 -5.78 8.48 -1.63
N GLY A 145 -4.54 8.07 -1.35
CA GLY A 145 -3.80 7.14 -2.20
C GLY A 145 -4.50 5.79 -2.35
N ASN A 146 -4.98 5.22 -1.24
CA ASN A 146 -5.67 3.92 -1.26
C ASN A 146 -6.97 3.97 -2.06
N PHE A 147 -7.85 4.96 -1.87
CA PHE A 147 -9.11 4.99 -2.59
C PHE A 147 -8.96 5.34 -4.07
N ILE A 148 -8.00 6.23 -4.43
CA ILE A 148 -7.70 6.49 -5.83
C ILE A 148 -7.04 5.26 -6.46
N GLY A 149 -6.14 4.58 -5.77
CA GLY A 149 -5.53 3.33 -6.22
C GLY A 149 -6.58 2.24 -6.48
N LEU A 150 -7.56 2.10 -5.59
CA LEU A 150 -8.69 1.19 -5.77
C LEU A 150 -9.50 1.51 -7.03
N LYS A 151 -9.79 2.80 -7.27
CA LYS A 151 -10.49 3.25 -8.48
C LYS A 151 -9.70 2.89 -9.74
N VAL A 152 -8.41 3.21 -9.78
CA VAL A 152 -7.53 2.91 -10.94
C VAL A 152 -7.47 1.41 -11.22
N LEU A 153 -7.40 0.58 -10.18
CA LEU A 153 -7.43 -0.87 -10.31
C LEU A 153 -8.79 -1.39 -10.83
N ALA A 154 -9.89 -0.88 -10.28
CA ALA A 154 -11.24 -1.31 -10.66
C ALA A 154 -11.58 -0.95 -12.10
N GLU A 155 -11.11 0.19 -12.58
CA GLU A 155 -11.30 0.65 -13.96
C GLU A 155 -10.25 0.07 -14.93
N ASN A 156 -9.20 -0.56 -14.39
CA ASN A 156 -8.03 -1.04 -15.13
C ASN A 156 -7.43 0.04 -16.04
N ASP A 157 -7.44 1.27 -15.56
CA ASP A 157 -6.97 2.46 -16.31
C ASP A 157 -5.89 3.22 -15.54
N ALA A 158 -4.64 2.92 -15.87
CA ALA A 158 -3.44 3.66 -15.46
C ALA A 158 -2.78 4.36 -16.66
N GLY A 159 -3.56 4.67 -17.69
CA GLY A 159 -3.07 5.40 -18.87
C GLY A 159 -2.56 6.80 -18.53
N PRO A 160 -1.67 7.38 -19.36
CA PRO A 160 -1.05 8.68 -19.09
C PRO A 160 -2.07 9.82 -18.87
N GLU A 161 -3.15 9.83 -19.61
CA GLU A 161 -4.22 10.83 -19.49
C GLU A 161 -4.92 10.75 -18.13
N GLN A 162 -5.32 9.55 -17.72
CA GLN A 162 -5.96 9.31 -16.42
C GLN A 162 -5.03 9.66 -15.26
N MET A 163 -3.78 9.25 -15.35
CA MET A 163 -2.79 9.53 -14.31
C MET A 163 -2.51 11.03 -14.20
N GLU A 164 -2.45 11.77 -15.31
CA GLU A 164 -2.28 13.22 -15.26
C GLU A 164 -3.51 13.93 -14.70
N LYS A 165 -4.72 13.48 -15.04
CA LYS A 165 -5.97 13.98 -14.44
C LYS A 165 -6.00 13.78 -12.92
N ILE A 166 -5.56 12.63 -12.43
CA ILE A 166 -5.44 12.37 -10.99
C ILE A 166 -4.43 13.34 -10.38
N ARG A 167 -3.25 13.50 -10.96
CA ARG A 167 -2.20 14.39 -10.47
C ARG A 167 -2.70 15.84 -10.35
N GLN A 168 -3.38 16.36 -11.38
CA GLN A 168 -3.95 17.71 -11.37
C GLN A 168 -5.03 17.85 -10.27
N THR A 169 -5.90 16.84 -10.14
CA THR A 169 -6.94 16.85 -9.10
C THR A 169 -6.31 16.88 -7.70
N LEU A 170 -5.26 16.08 -7.46
CA LEU A 170 -4.54 16.09 -6.19
C LEU A 170 -3.88 17.43 -5.90
N ARG A 171 -3.28 18.09 -6.91
CA ARG A 171 -2.70 19.42 -6.77
C ARG A 171 -3.75 20.45 -6.33
N ILE A 172 -4.90 20.46 -6.97
CA ILE A 172 -6.01 21.37 -6.63
C ILE A 172 -6.48 21.08 -5.20
N LEU A 173 -6.76 19.81 -4.88
CA LEU A 173 -7.24 19.42 -3.56
C LEU A 173 -6.28 19.81 -2.44
N LEU A 174 -4.99 19.51 -2.60
CA LEU A 174 -4.01 19.73 -1.54
C LEU A 174 -3.52 21.18 -1.43
N ARG A 175 -3.59 21.99 -2.50
CA ARG A 175 -3.23 23.43 -2.46
C ARG A 175 -4.38 24.33 -2.01
N SER A 176 -5.56 24.12 -2.58
CA SER A 176 -6.67 25.05 -2.45
C SER A 176 -7.84 24.50 -1.61
N GLY A 177 -7.79 23.19 -1.30
CA GLY A 177 -8.93 22.51 -0.70
C GLY A 177 -10.14 22.53 -1.64
N LEU A 178 -11.35 22.66 -1.05
CA LEU A 178 -12.60 22.78 -1.80
C LEU A 178 -13.11 24.23 -1.88
N SER A 179 -12.38 25.19 -1.31
CA SER A 179 -12.72 26.61 -1.48
C SER A 179 -12.47 27.01 -2.91
N LYS A 180 -13.46 27.67 -3.56
CA LYS A 180 -13.24 28.34 -4.82
C LYS A 180 -12.15 29.40 -4.59
N ALA A 181 -11.11 29.41 -5.42
CA ALA A 181 -10.22 30.56 -5.50
C ALA A 181 -11.11 31.76 -5.85
N GLU A 182 -11.18 32.75 -4.96
CA GLU A 182 -11.79 34.04 -5.23
C GLU A 182 -11.03 34.78 -6.34
#